data_78d289ca33610a0e6300ef6b357a5514
#
_entry.id   78d289ca33610a0e6300ef6b357a5514
#
_cell.length_a   1.000
_cell.length_b   1.000
_cell.length_c   1.000
_cell.angle_alpha   90.00
_cell.angle_beta   90.00
_cell.angle_gamma   90.00
#
_symmetry.space_group_name_H-M   'P 1'
#
loop_
_entity.id
_entity.type
_entity.pdbx_description
1 polymer ?
#
loop_
_entity_poly.entity_id
_entity_poly.type
_entity_poly.pdbx_seq_one_letter_code
_entity_poly.pdbx_strand_id
1 'polypeptide(L)'
;MKPTILIIPLIMLFLSCDTKDGADDGSVNVTISISFPEDQSTVNDSVLIQCEVSNDNLVSKIELWVDGDSTGIHDLSSPFSVIWDTRYYENGSHSFFVRSYDDQENKFDSETITVTISNFLVFSTTYGEGETNESGRSILQIADSSIIILGENGNDILLLKSDRHGNVEWQQTFGGSQLDRADHIENTSDGGYIISATTESYGPGGKDIWLIKTDPSGLIEWNTYLGTPYDDNAGQVMETSDGGFILIGDQDRLGQGDSDIWL
;
A
#
# COMPACT_ATOMS: atom_id res chain seq x y z
N MET A 1 -25.33 -19.89 -32.52
CA MET A 1 -25.78 -20.84 -31.50
C MET A 1 -24.60 -21.09 -30.58
N LYS A 2 -24.63 -20.53 -29.34
CA LYS A 2 -23.64 -20.80 -28.31
C LYS A 2 -24.11 -21.98 -27.45
N PRO A 3 -23.29 -22.96 -27.10
CA PRO A 3 -23.71 -24.03 -26.24
C PRO A 3 -23.77 -23.54 -24.79
N THR A 4 -24.92 -23.72 -24.17
CA THR A 4 -25.15 -23.50 -22.73
C THR A 4 -24.56 -24.70 -21.98
N ILE A 5 -23.51 -24.48 -21.19
CA ILE A 5 -22.95 -25.51 -20.30
C ILE A 5 -23.78 -25.50 -19.04
N LEU A 6 -24.51 -26.56 -18.81
CA LEU A 6 -25.24 -26.84 -17.57
C LEU A 6 -24.24 -27.42 -16.55
N ILE A 7 -23.89 -26.63 -15.54
CA ILE A 7 -23.07 -27.09 -14.40
C ILE A 7 -24.04 -27.72 -13.39
N ILE A 8 -23.98 -29.03 -13.26
CA ILE A 8 -24.68 -29.78 -12.23
C ILE A 8 -23.76 -29.81 -11.00
N PRO A 9 -24.18 -29.33 -9.83
CA PRO A 9 -23.38 -29.45 -8.63
C PRO A 9 -23.27 -30.93 -8.22
N LEU A 10 -22.02 -31.39 -8.12
CA LEU A 10 -21.70 -32.74 -7.61
C LEU A 10 -21.92 -32.76 -6.10
N ILE A 11 -23.04 -33.32 -5.65
CA ILE A 11 -23.27 -33.58 -4.23
C ILE A 11 -22.39 -34.79 -3.87
N MET A 12 -21.30 -34.54 -3.15
CA MET A 12 -20.51 -35.59 -2.53
C MET A 12 -21.28 -36.15 -1.31
N LEU A 13 -21.88 -37.33 -1.48
CA LEU A 13 -22.41 -38.09 -0.38
C LEU A 13 -21.22 -38.75 0.36
N PHE A 14 -20.88 -38.27 1.54
CA PHE A 14 -20.02 -39.02 2.45
C PHE A 14 -20.80 -40.17 3.07
N LEU A 15 -20.48 -41.39 2.67
CA LEU A 15 -20.90 -42.57 3.40
C LEU A 15 -20.06 -42.67 4.67
N SER A 16 -20.64 -42.31 5.79
CA SER A 16 -20.13 -42.62 7.13
C SER A 16 -20.21 -44.11 7.35
N CYS A 17 -19.07 -44.77 7.57
CA CYS A 17 -19.00 -46.14 8.06
C CYS A 17 -19.26 -46.13 9.56
N ASP A 18 -20.47 -46.52 9.95
CA ASP A 18 -20.91 -46.59 11.32
C ASP A 18 -20.26 -47.81 12.01
N THR A 19 -19.25 -47.59 12.87
CA THR A 19 -18.85 -48.57 13.87
C THR A 19 -19.53 -48.22 15.19
N LYS A 20 -20.63 -48.90 15.47
CA LYS A 20 -21.23 -48.93 16.79
C LYS A 20 -20.22 -49.44 17.81
N ASP A 21 -19.88 -48.61 18.79
CA ASP A 21 -19.81 -48.94 20.22
C ASP A 21 -19.24 -47.71 20.97
N GLY A 22 -20.09 -47.01 21.71
CA GLY A 22 -19.67 -45.91 22.62
C GLY A 22 -20.91 -45.19 23.09
N ALA A 23 -21.14 -45.19 24.36
CA ALA A 23 -22.24 -44.48 24.99
C ALA A 23 -22.34 -43.03 24.45
N ASP A 24 -23.54 -42.67 23.98
CA ASP A 24 -23.92 -41.27 23.73
C ASP A 24 -23.81 -40.56 25.08
N ASP A 25 -22.76 -39.76 25.26
CA ASP A 25 -22.52 -39.00 26.49
C ASP A 25 -23.37 -37.69 26.53
N GLY A 26 -24.24 -37.52 25.53
CA GLY A 26 -25.10 -36.35 25.45
C GLY A 26 -24.33 -35.04 25.11
N SER A 27 -23.05 -35.18 24.67
CA SER A 27 -22.30 -33.99 24.24
C SER A 27 -22.87 -33.47 22.91
N VAL A 28 -23.46 -32.27 22.98
CA VAL A 28 -23.97 -31.57 21.80
C VAL A 28 -22.75 -30.94 21.11
N ASN A 29 -22.35 -31.53 19.98
CA ASN A 29 -21.23 -30.98 19.21
C ASN A 29 -21.68 -29.72 18.45
N VAL A 30 -20.98 -28.63 18.67
CA VAL A 30 -21.03 -27.43 17.81
C VAL A 30 -20.08 -27.63 16.64
N THR A 31 -20.58 -27.45 15.43
CA THR A 31 -19.72 -27.37 14.24
C THR A 31 -19.93 -26.01 13.58
N ILE A 32 -18.85 -25.42 13.07
CA ILE A 32 -18.88 -24.17 12.33
C ILE A 32 -18.20 -24.35 10.99
N SER A 33 -18.80 -23.83 9.94
CA SER A 33 -18.21 -23.79 8.60
C SER A 33 -18.41 -22.41 7.99
N ILE A 34 -17.52 -22.04 7.08
CA ILE A 34 -17.60 -20.79 6.33
C ILE A 34 -18.31 -21.10 5.01
N SER A 35 -19.43 -20.43 4.75
CA SER A 35 -20.18 -20.57 3.51
C SER A 35 -19.83 -19.52 2.46
N PHE A 36 -19.24 -18.40 2.89
CA PHE A 36 -18.71 -17.33 2.01
C PHE A 36 -17.61 -16.57 2.74
N PRO A 37 -16.53 -16.14 2.03
CA PRO A 37 -16.20 -16.42 0.64
C PRO A 37 -15.77 -17.89 0.40
N GLU A 38 -15.73 -18.30 -0.87
CA GLU A 38 -15.22 -19.62 -1.24
C GLU A 38 -13.70 -19.71 -1.07
N ASP A 39 -13.20 -20.91 -0.76
CA ASP A 39 -11.76 -21.17 -0.71
C ASP A 39 -11.11 -20.88 -2.07
N GLN A 40 -9.88 -20.33 -2.06
CA GLN A 40 -9.11 -19.87 -3.23
C GLN A 40 -9.77 -18.74 -4.04
N SER A 41 -10.76 -18.06 -3.51
CA SER A 41 -11.36 -16.89 -4.16
C SER A 41 -10.50 -15.64 -4.05
N THR A 42 -10.79 -14.65 -4.90
CA THR A 42 -10.19 -13.30 -4.80
C THR A 42 -11.18 -12.37 -4.12
N VAL A 43 -10.69 -11.62 -3.13
CA VAL A 43 -11.49 -10.69 -2.33
C VAL A 43 -10.86 -9.29 -2.32
N ASN A 44 -11.65 -8.27 -2.08
CA ASN A 44 -11.20 -6.89 -1.96
C ASN A 44 -12.11 -6.09 -1.02
N ASP A 45 -11.62 -4.92 -0.59
CA ASP A 45 -12.34 -3.95 0.24
C ASP A 45 -12.96 -4.59 1.50
N SER A 46 -14.28 -4.57 1.62
CA SER A 46 -15.00 -5.14 2.75
C SER A 46 -15.67 -6.45 2.36
N VAL A 47 -15.29 -7.54 3.00
CA VAL A 47 -15.75 -8.91 2.71
C VAL A 47 -16.68 -9.35 3.83
N LEU A 48 -17.90 -9.76 3.47
CA LEU A 48 -18.79 -10.42 4.40
C LEU A 48 -18.39 -11.89 4.54
N ILE A 49 -18.02 -12.32 5.74
CA ILE A 49 -17.77 -13.73 6.07
C ILE A 49 -19.08 -14.31 6.62
N GLN A 50 -19.66 -15.25 5.91
CA GLN A 50 -20.89 -15.93 6.33
C GLN A 50 -20.56 -17.31 6.90
N CYS A 51 -21.16 -17.64 8.04
CA CYS A 51 -20.95 -18.88 8.75
C CYS A 51 -22.22 -19.70 8.87
N GLU A 52 -22.10 -21.02 8.69
CA GLU A 52 -23.12 -21.98 9.07
C GLU A 52 -22.69 -22.65 10.38
N VAL A 53 -23.55 -22.58 11.39
CA VAL A 53 -23.29 -23.09 12.73
C VAL A 53 -24.37 -24.09 13.10
N SER A 54 -23.96 -25.34 13.46
CA SER A 54 -24.89 -26.30 14.04
C SER A 54 -25.11 -25.96 15.52
N ASN A 55 -26.34 -26.16 16.01
CA ASN A 55 -26.67 -25.86 17.40
C ASN A 55 -26.31 -24.40 17.80
N ASP A 56 -26.63 -23.46 16.93
CA ASP A 56 -26.31 -22.02 17.05
C ASP A 56 -26.77 -21.40 18.36
N ASN A 57 -27.82 -21.96 18.97
CA ASN A 57 -28.32 -21.56 20.30
C ASN A 57 -27.33 -21.86 21.46
N LEU A 58 -26.29 -22.63 21.22
CA LEU A 58 -25.20 -22.90 22.16
C LEU A 58 -23.98 -22.01 21.95
N VAL A 59 -23.95 -21.25 20.86
CA VAL A 59 -22.84 -20.37 20.53
C VAL A 59 -23.11 -18.96 21.03
N SER A 60 -22.23 -18.47 21.88
CA SER A 60 -22.30 -17.12 22.46
C SER A 60 -21.59 -16.08 21.61
N LYS A 61 -20.56 -16.50 20.82
CA LYS A 61 -19.75 -15.61 20.00
C LYS A 61 -19.08 -16.38 18.88
N ILE A 62 -18.94 -15.73 17.72
CA ILE A 62 -17.92 -16.10 16.72
C ILE A 62 -16.87 -15.00 16.62
N GLU A 63 -15.65 -15.35 16.21
CA GLU A 63 -14.52 -14.43 16.03
C GLU A 63 -13.67 -14.81 14.82
N LEU A 64 -13.30 -13.81 14.03
CA LEU A 64 -12.45 -13.98 12.85
C LEU A 64 -10.97 -14.02 13.24
N TRP A 65 -10.25 -14.99 12.72
CA TRP A 65 -8.79 -15.15 12.84
C TRP A 65 -8.17 -15.13 11.45
N VAL A 66 -7.15 -14.30 11.23
CA VAL A 66 -6.45 -14.14 9.95
C VAL A 66 -4.96 -14.37 10.16
N ASP A 67 -4.35 -15.22 9.31
CA ASP A 67 -2.94 -15.59 9.34
C ASP A 67 -2.44 -16.08 10.72
N GLY A 68 -3.35 -16.67 11.48
CA GLY A 68 -3.09 -17.23 12.81
C GLY A 68 -3.32 -16.27 13.97
N ASP A 69 -3.63 -15.01 13.71
CA ASP A 69 -3.87 -13.99 14.71
C ASP A 69 -5.35 -13.64 14.86
N SER A 70 -5.78 -13.34 16.08
CA SER A 70 -7.12 -12.80 16.35
C SER A 70 -7.25 -11.38 15.80
N THR A 71 -8.29 -11.14 15.03
CA THR A 71 -8.59 -9.80 14.50
C THR A 71 -9.39 -8.93 15.51
N GLY A 72 -9.98 -9.56 16.53
CA GLY A 72 -10.96 -8.91 17.41
C GLY A 72 -12.34 -8.68 16.76
N ILE A 73 -12.50 -8.98 15.47
CA ILE A 73 -13.78 -8.87 14.76
C ILE A 73 -14.66 -10.06 15.17
N HIS A 74 -15.85 -9.79 15.70
CA HIS A 74 -16.74 -10.82 16.22
C HIS A 74 -18.21 -10.51 15.98
N ASP A 75 -19.05 -11.55 16.08
CA ASP A 75 -20.51 -11.45 16.10
C ASP A 75 -21.08 -12.27 17.27
N LEU A 76 -22.12 -11.76 17.91
CA LEU A 76 -22.73 -12.32 19.12
C LEU A 76 -24.13 -12.90 18.88
N SER A 77 -24.62 -12.92 17.66
CA SER A 77 -25.98 -13.28 17.34
C SER A 77 -26.15 -14.06 16.04
N SER A 78 -26.90 -15.14 16.09
CA SER A 78 -27.32 -15.90 14.89
C SER A 78 -28.35 -15.12 14.05
N PRO A 79 -28.26 -15.15 12.70
CA PRO A 79 -27.30 -15.86 11.88
C PRO A 79 -25.92 -15.18 11.88
N PHE A 80 -24.90 -15.95 12.24
CA PHE A 80 -23.56 -15.42 12.45
C PHE A 80 -22.88 -14.99 11.15
N SER A 81 -22.34 -13.76 11.17
CA SER A 81 -21.52 -13.22 10.11
C SER A 81 -20.59 -12.14 10.62
N VAL A 82 -19.45 -11.93 9.97
CA VAL A 82 -18.54 -10.84 10.29
C VAL A 82 -18.12 -10.11 9.01
N ILE A 83 -17.82 -8.82 9.12
CA ILE A 83 -17.29 -8.03 8.01
C ILE A 83 -15.79 -7.88 8.22
N TRP A 84 -15.02 -8.38 7.26
CA TRP A 84 -13.57 -8.25 7.22
C TRP A 84 -13.18 -7.12 6.28
N ASP A 85 -12.51 -6.09 6.80
CA ASP A 85 -11.94 -5.02 5.97
C ASP A 85 -10.53 -5.43 5.53
N THR A 86 -10.44 -5.91 4.29
CA THR A 86 -9.16 -6.39 3.73
C THR A 86 -8.21 -5.26 3.37
N ARG A 87 -8.64 -4.00 3.36
CA ARG A 87 -7.80 -2.83 3.05
C ARG A 87 -6.64 -2.64 4.01
N TYR A 88 -6.71 -3.22 5.21
CA TYR A 88 -5.64 -3.21 6.20
C TYR A 88 -4.63 -4.35 6.04
N TYR A 89 -4.79 -5.19 5.01
CA TYR A 89 -3.91 -6.32 4.70
C TYR A 89 -3.19 -6.10 3.38
N GLU A 90 -2.00 -6.67 3.23
CA GLU A 90 -1.27 -6.62 1.97
C GLU A 90 -2.02 -7.38 0.88
N ASN A 91 -1.80 -7.00 -0.40
CA ASN A 91 -2.29 -7.81 -1.51
C ASN A 91 -1.50 -9.12 -1.56
N GLY A 92 -2.21 -10.23 -1.75
CA GLY A 92 -1.60 -11.55 -1.79
C GLY A 92 -2.45 -12.61 -1.13
N SER A 93 -1.84 -13.75 -0.84
CA SER A 93 -2.51 -14.91 -0.26
C SER A 93 -2.59 -14.78 1.25
N HIS A 94 -3.80 -14.87 1.80
CA HIS A 94 -4.09 -14.85 3.23
C HIS A 94 -4.95 -16.03 3.61
N SER A 95 -4.70 -16.57 4.80
CA SER A 95 -5.49 -17.66 5.37
C SER A 95 -6.37 -17.13 6.51
N PHE A 96 -7.58 -17.63 6.63
CA PHE A 96 -8.42 -17.29 7.75
C PHE A 96 -9.33 -18.44 8.16
N PHE A 97 -9.79 -18.41 9.40
CA PHE A 97 -10.82 -19.28 9.94
C PHE A 97 -11.70 -18.51 10.92
N VAL A 98 -12.86 -19.07 11.24
CA VAL A 98 -13.76 -18.51 12.24
C VAL A 98 -13.80 -19.44 13.44
N ARG A 99 -13.61 -18.88 14.64
CA ARG A 99 -13.69 -19.56 15.93
C ARG A 99 -15.00 -19.23 16.61
N SER A 100 -15.78 -20.24 16.96
CA SER A 100 -16.95 -20.07 17.81
C SER A 100 -16.64 -20.40 19.27
N TYR A 101 -17.38 -19.77 20.16
CA TYR A 101 -17.30 -19.94 21.61
C TYR A 101 -18.69 -20.26 22.16
N ASP A 102 -18.78 -21.17 23.11
CA ASP A 102 -19.99 -21.36 23.91
C ASP A 102 -19.96 -20.51 25.18
N ASP A 103 -21.01 -20.61 26.01
CA ASP A 103 -21.09 -19.88 27.29
C ASP A 103 -20.07 -20.32 28.34
N GLN A 104 -19.37 -21.44 28.11
CA GLN A 104 -18.30 -21.96 28.96
C GLN A 104 -16.91 -21.67 28.40
N GLU A 105 -16.82 -20.86 27.32
CA GLU A 105 -15.61 -20.52 26.58
C GLU A 105 -14.92 -21.72 25.88
N ASN A 106 -15.64 -22.82 25.66
CA ASN A 106 -15.13 -23.86 24.78
C ASN A 106 -15.06 -23.32 23.34
N LYS A 107 -14.04 -23.80 22.59
CA LYS A 107 -13.66 -23.26 21.27
C LYS A 107 -13.88 -24.30 20.21
N PHE A 108 -14.48 -23.88 19.08
CA PHE A 108 -14.70 -24.71 17.91
C PHE A 108 -14.28 -23.92 16.68
N ASP A 109 -13.32 -24.44 15.93
CA ASP A 109 -12.78 -23.76 14.76
C ASP A 109 -13.43 -24.31 13.48
N SER A 110 -13.66 -23.43 12.51
CA SER A 110 -13.97 -23.83 11.13
C SER A 110 -12.74 -24.43 10.46
N GLU A 111 -12.92 -25.02 9.28
CA GLU A 111 -11.79 -25.24 8.39
C GLU A 111 -11.16 -23.90 8.01
N THR A 112 -9.84 -23.92 7.75
CA THR A 112 -9.11 -22.75 7.28
C THR A 112 -9.36 -22.56 5.78
N ILE A 113 -9.72 -21.34 5.40
CA ILE A 113 -9.90 -20.92 4.00
C ILE A 113 -8.73 -20.03 3.62
N THR A 114 -8.27 -20.16 2.38
CA THR A 114 -7.26 -19.27 1.78
C THR A 114 -7.92 -18.41 0.71
N VAL A 115 -7.64 -17.12 0.73
CA VAL A 115 -8.10 -16.16 -0.28
C VAL A 115 -6.94 -15.33 -0.81
N THR A 116 -7.11 -14.76 -2.01
CA THR A 116 -6.18 -13.77 -2.54
C THR A 116 -6.79 -12.39 -2.34
N ILE A 117 -6.17 -11.56 -1.50
CA ILE A 117 -6.55 -10.14 -1.38
C ILE A 117 -6.00 -9.38 -2.58
N SER A 118 -6.88 -8.60 -3.24
CA SER A 118 -6.54 -7.75 -4.39
C SER A 118 -7.25 -6.41 -4.26
N ASN A 119 -6.77 -5.56 -3.35
CA ASN A 119 -7.32 -4.23 -3.12
C ASN A 119 -6.78 -3.26 -4.16
N PHE A 120 -7.66 -2.47 -4.76
CA PHE A 120 -7.26 -1.26 -5.46
C PHE A 120 -7.23 -0.12 -4.45
N LEU A 121 -6.02 0.42 -4.21
CA LEU A 121 -5.90 1.61 -3.39
C LEU A 121 -6.46 2.81 -4.15
N VAL A 122 -7.62 3.27 -3.75
CA VAL A 122 -8.18 4.55 -4.22
C VAL A 122 -8.31 5.44 -2.99
N PHE A 123 -7.39 6.37 -2.86
CA PHE A 123 -7.53 7.46 -1.88
C PHE A 123 -7.36 8.80 -2.58
N SER A 124 -7.98 9.83 -2.02
CA SER A 124 -7.76 11.22 -2.41
C SER A 124 -7.46 11.99 -1.14
N THR A 125 -6.26 12.51 -1.05
CA THR A 125 -5.84 13.35 0.07
C THR A 125 -5.09 14.56 -0.45
N THR A 126 -5.11 15.63 0.31
CA THR A 126 -4.33 16.84 0.04
C THR A 126 -3.25 16.98 1.09
N TYR A 127 -2.05 17.31 0.64
CA TYR A 127 -0.92 17.63 1.50
C TYR A 127 -0.65 19.11 1.38
N GLY A 128 -0.49 19.81 2.50
CA GLY A 128 -0.20 21.23 2.54
C GLY A 128 -0.70 21.87 3.83
N GLU A 129 -0.14 23.00 4.17
CA GLU A 129 -0.48 23.79 5.35
C GLU A 129 -1.03 25.16 4.92
N GLY A 130 -2.28 25.21 4.61
CA GLY A 130 -3.27 26.30 4.57
C GLY A 130 -2.97 27.70 4.00
N GLU A 131 -1.74 28.20 3.97
CA GLU A 131 -1.40 29.55 3.47
C GLU A 131 -0.29 29.57 2.41
N THR A 132 0.30 28.44 2.09
CA THR A 132 1.31 28.27 1.05
C THR A 132 0.70 27.60 -0.18
N ASN A 133 1.28 27.86 -1.35
CA ASN A 133 0.91 27.16 -2.56
C ASN A 133 1.79 25.91 -2.66
N GLU A 134 1.15 24.73 -2.66
CA GLU A 134 1.83 23.47 -2.88
C GLU A 134 1.54 22.97 -4.28
N SER A 135 2.53 22.30 -4.88
CA SER A 135 2.37 21.62 -6.16
C SER A 135 3.12 20.29 -6.19
N GLY A 136 2.49 19.25 -6.74
CA GLY A 136 3.13 17.97 -6.99
C GLY A 136 3.88 17.96 -8.32
N ARG A 137 5.06 17.32 -8.35
CA ARG A 137 5.91 17.23 -9.57
C ARG A 137 6.17 15.81 -9.99
N SER A 138 6.53 14.96 -9.05
CA SER A 138 6.89 13.57 -9.33
C SER A 138 6.44 12.66 -8.20
N ILE A 139 6.25 11.38 -8.51
CA ILE A 139 5.76 10.38 -7.56
C ILE A 139 6.48 9.07 -7.80
N LEU A 140 6.83 8.37 -6.73
CA LEU A 140 7.36 7.01 -6.75
C LEU A 140 6.55 6.13 -5.81
N GLN A 141 6.35 4.87 -6.20
CA GLN A 141 5.95 3.82 -5.25
C GLN A 141 7.18 2.97 -4.92
N ILE A 142 7.42 2.74 -3.64
CA ILE A 142 8.53 1.92 -3.17
C ILE A 142 8.07 0.52 -2.76
N ALA A 143 9.02 -0.37 -2.49
CA ALA A 143 8.77 -1.81 -2.33
C ALA A 143 7.82 -2.17 -1.16
N ASP A 144 7.72 -1.33 -0.13
CA ASP A 144 6.80 -1.48 1.00
C ASP A 144 5.39 -0.92 0.73
N SER A 145 5.09 -0.61 -0.53
CA SER A 145 3.85 0.05 -0.97
C SER A 145 3.68 1.50 -0.50
N SER A 146 4.64 2.07 0.21
CA SER A 146 4.67 3.50 0.53
C SER A 146 4.87 4.34 -0.72
N ILE A 147 4.49 5.60 -0.63
CA ILE A 147 4.50 6.54 -1.75
C ILE A 147 5.44 7.70 -1.38
N ILE A 148 6.38 7.99 -2.27
CA ILE A 148 7.23 9.17 -2.19
C ILE A 148 6.67 10.22 -3.14
N ILE A 149 6.44 11.41 -2.62
CA ILE A 149 5.92 12.56 -3.37
C ILE A 149 6.99 13.64 -3.36
N LEU A 150 7.39 14.06 -4.55
CA LEU A 150 8.21 15.25 -4.75
C LEU A 150 7.33 16.38 -5.24
N GLY A 151 7.50 17.56 -4.67
CA GLY A 151 6.73 18.75 -5.01
C GLY A 151 7.37 20.02 -4.49
N GLU A 152 6.55 21.02 -4.32
CA GLU A 152 6.93 22.34 -3.81
C GLU A 152 6.00 22.72 -2.66
N ASN A 153 6.55 23.39 -1.65
CA ASN A 153 5.81 24.07 -0.59
C ASN A 153 6.27 25.54 -0.56
N GLY A 154 5.45 26.43 -1.10
CA GLY A 154 5.83 27.80 -1.32
C GLY A 154 6.96 27.92 -2.34
N ASN A 155 8.13 28.36 -1.90
CA ASN A 155 9.32 28.55 -2.74
C ASN A 155 10.31 27.37 -2.63
N ASP A 156 10.07 26.41 -1.77
CA ASP A 156 11.01 25.34 -1.47
C ASP A 156 10.53 23.99 -2.01
N ILE A 157 11.46 23.10 -2.24
CA ILE A 157 11.20 21.71 -2.63
C ILE A 157 10.63 20.96 -1.43
N LEU A 158 9.54 20.23 -1.63
CA LEU A 158 8.95 19.32 -0.67
C LEU A 158 9.22 17.87 -1.09
N LEU A 159 9.79 17.08 -0.20
CA LEU A 159 9.88 15.63 -0.29
C LEU A 159 9.03 15.03 0.83
N LEU A 160 8.06 14.19 0.49
CA LEU A 160 7.13 13.61 1.45
C LEU A 160 7.03 12.10 1.23
N LYS A 161 7.04 11.33 2.31
CA LYS A 161 6.67 9.92 2.31
C LYS A 161 5.32 9.74 2.97
N SER A 162 4.44 9.00 2.31
CA SER A 162 3.18 8.52 2.88
C SER A 162 3.12 7.01 2.89
N ASP A 163 2.32 6.45 3.80
CA ASP A 163 1.93 5.06 3.72
C ASP A 163 1.03 4.80 2.49
N ARG A 164 0.67 3.55 2.26
CA ARG A 164 -0.23 3.14 1.17
C ARG A 164 -1.64 3.74 1.24
N HIS A 165 -2.05 4.30 2.38
CA HIS A 165 -3.35 4.94 2.60
C HIS A 165 -3.30 6.46 2.49
N GLY A 166 -2.12 7.03 2.24
CA GLY A 166 -1.92 8.46 2.13
C GLY A 166 -1.65 9.18 3.46
N ASN A 167 -1.41 8.45 4.57
CA ASN A 167 -1.00 9.07 5.82
C ASN A 167 0.49 9.43 5.76
N VAL A 168 0.84 10.67 6.12
CA VAL A 168 2.22 11.13 6.10
C VAL A 168 3.05 10.40 7.16
N GLU A 169 4.15 9.77 6.72
CA GLU A 169 5.13 9.15 7.60
C GLU A 169 6.24 10.14 7.97
N TRP A 170 6.75 10.87 6.97
CA TRP A 170 7.71 11.95 7.15
C TRP A 170 7.68 12.94 5.97
N GLN A 171 8.23 14.13 6.19
CA GLN A 171 8.46 15.13 5.16
C GLN A 171 9.76 15.88 5.39
N GLN A 172 10.39 16.33 4.31
CA GLN A 172 11.59 17.15 4.29
C GLN A 172 11.38 18.32 3.33
N THR A 173 12.02 19.45 3.63
CA THR A 173 11.99 20.65 2.79
C THR A 173 13.41 21.06 2.44
N PHE A 174 13.65 21.37 1.17
CA PHE A 174 14.95 21.81 0.66
C PHE A 174 14.78 23.11 -0.09
N GLY A 175 15.58 24.10 0.25
CA GLY A 175 15.55 25.39 -0.42
C GLY A 175 16.42 26.43 0.25
N GLY A 176 16.32 27.64 -0.25
CA GLY A 176 17.07 28.78 0.25
C GLY A 176 16.20 30.05 0.35
N SER A 177 16.72 31.17 -0.09
CA SER A 177 16.00 32.44 0.05
C SER A 177 15.14 32.81 -1.16
N GLN A 178 15.28 32.07 -2.25
CA GLN A 178 14.58 32.32 -3.51
C GLN A 178 13.79 31.07 -3.95
N LEU A 179 13.36 31.00 -5.20
CA LEU A 179 12.56 29.92 -5.72
C LEU A 179 13.42 28.71 -6.00
N ASP A 180 13.04 27.58 -5.43
CA ASP A 180 13.65 26.26 -5.64
C ASP A 180 12.55 25.30 -6.11
N ARG A 181 12.65 24.77 -7.32
CA ARG A 181 11.65 23.95 -7.97
C ARG A 181 12.10 22.52 -8.07
N ALA A 182 11.22 21.61 -7.68
CA ALA A 182 11.40 20.20 -7.92
C ALA A 182 11.13 19.84 -9.39
N ASP A 183 11.93 18.96 -9.98
CA ASP A 183 11.74 18.49 -11.34
C ASP A 183 11.51 16.97 -11.39
N HIS A 184 12.40 16.15 -10.85
CA HIS A 184 12.29 14.70 -10.91
C HIS A 184 12.90 14.01 -9.69
N ILE A 185 12.41 12.79 -9.39
CA ILE A 185 12.95 11.92 -8.34
C ILE A 185 13.01 10.47 -8.81
N GLU A 186 14.04 9.75 -8.40
CA GLU A 186 14.19 8.32 -8.62
C GLU A 186 14.73 7.62 -7.36
N ASN A 187 14.40 6.34 -7.19
CA ASN A 187 15.00 5.49 -6.16
C ASN A 187 16.46 5.22 -6.51
N THR A 188 17.30 5.14 -5.50
CA THR A 188 18.70 4.70 -5.65
C THR A 188 18.88 3.28 -5.11
N SER A 189 19.91 2.60 -5.61
CA SER A 189 20.21 1.20 -5.30
C SER A 189 20.49 0.96 -3.80
N ASP A 190 20.85 2.01 -3.06
CA ASP A 190 21.07 1.99 -1.60
C ASP A 190 19.78 2.22 -0.79
N GLY A 191 18.64 2.39 -1.46
CA GLY A 191 17.32 2.62 -0.86
C GLY A 191 16.99 4.08 -0.57
N GLY A 192 17.88 5.02 -0.87
CA GLY A 192 17.63 6.46 -0.81
C GLY A 192 17.00 7.00 -2.10
N TYR A 193 17.13 8.31 -2.31
CA TYR A 193 16.55 8.99 -3.46
C TYR A 193 17.55 9.93 -4.10
N ILE A 194 17.50 10.03 -5.45
CA ILE A 194 18.16 11.08 -6.20
C ILE A 194 17.10 12.04 -6.76
N ILE A 195 17.30 13.33 -6.55
CA ILE A 195 16.38 14.40 -6.93
C ILE A 195 17.12 15.35 -7.84
N SER A 196 16.51 15.71 -8.96
CA SER A 196 16.89 16.88 -9.75
C SER A 196 15.92 18.03 -9.50
N ALA A 197 16.47 19.20 -9.40
CA ALA A 197 15.73 20.43 -9.11
C ALA A 197 16.36 21.63 -9.82
N THR A 198 15.59 22.67 -10.02
CA THR A 198 16.04 23.97 -10.52
C THR A 198 16.03 24.96 -9.36
N THR A 199 17.17 25.57 -9.05
CA THR A 199 17.33 26.50 -7.92
C THR A 199 17.65 27.92 -8.39
N GLU A 200 17.01 28.91 -7.76
CA GLU A 200 17.41 30.32 -7.84
C GLU A 200 18.19 30.76 -6.59
N SER A 201 18.25 29.88 -5.58
CA SER A 201 18.92 30.17 -4.31
C SER A 201 20.41 29.90 -4.32
N TYR A 202 20.89 29.03 -5.19
CA TYR A 202 22.25 28.53 -5.19
C TYR A 202 22.79 28.40 -6.62
N GLY A 203 24.14 28.44 -6.75
CA GLY A 203 24.82 28.25 -8.02
C GLY A 203 25.40 29.56 -8.59
N PRO A 204 26.00 29.54 -9.80
CA PRO A 204 26.70 30.67 -10.37
C PRO A 204 25.83 31.66 -11.16
N GLY A 205 24.57 31.33 -11.44
CA GLY A 205 23.75 32.07 -12.38
C GLY A 205 22.44 32.59 -11.82
N GLY A 206 21.43 32.66 -12.67
CA GLY A 206 20.06 32.93 -12.32
C GLY A 206 19.38 31.69 -11.78
N LYS A 207 19.09 30.76 -12.69
CA LYS A 207 18.63 29.40 -12.35
C LYS A 207 19.75 28.43 -12.60
N ASP A 208 19.92 27.51 -11.68
CA ASP A 208 20.92 26.47 -11.77
C ASP A 208 20.31 25.10 -11.45
N ILE A 209 20.90 24.04 -11.96
CA ILE A 209 20.50 22.67 -11.64
C ILE A 209 21.00 22.31 -10.24
N TRP A 210 20.09 21.82 -9.40
CA TRP A 210 20.42 21.30 -8.09
C TRP A 210 20.18 19.78 -8.05
N LEU A 211 21.25 19.02 -7.86
CA LEU A 211 21.20 17.58 -7.69
C LEU A 211 21.31 17.24 -6.21
N ILE A 212 20.35 16.51 -5.67
CA ILE A 212 20.25 16.18 -4.25
C ILE A 212 20.15 14.67 -4.10
N LYS A 213 21.10 14.05 -3.38
CA LYS A 213 21.03 12.65 -2.95
C LYS A 213 20.61 12.59 -1.48
N THR A 214 19.60 11.78 -1.19
CA THR A 214 19.14 11.56 0.18
C THR A 214 19.28 10.11 0.59
N ASP A 215 19.26 9.88 1.89
CA ASP A 215 19.07 8.55 2.47
C ASP A 215 17.58 8.12 2.40
N PRO A 216 17.22 6.88 2.84
CA PRO A 216 15.82 6.41 2.86
C PRO A 216 14.87 7.24 3.74
N SER A 217 15.39 8.04 4.68
CA SER A 217 14.63 8.93 5.55
C SER A 217 14.42 10.32 4.94
N GLY A 218 14.91 10.55 3.72
CA GLY A 218 14.85 11.83 3.03
C GLY A 218 15.90 12.83 3.50
N LEU A 219 16.87 12.46 4.35
CA LEU A 219 17.93 13.34 4.79
C LEU A 219 19.05 13.43 3.74
N ILE A 220 19.52 14.66 3.47
CA ILE A 220 20.58 14.88 2.48
C ILE A 220 21.89 14.16 2.88
N GLU A 221 22.37 13.28 2.02
CA GLU A 221 23.72 12.71 2.11
C GLU A 221 24.74 13.60 1.42
N TRP A 222 24.40 14.08 0.23
CA TRP A 222 25.17 15.06 -0.51
C TRP A 222 24.29 15.83 -1.51
N ASN A 223 24.76 16.97 -1.95
CA ASN A 223 24.15 17.73 -3.03
C ASN A 223 25.21 18.49 -3.82
N THR A 224 24.86 18.89 -5.05
CA THR A 224 25.72 19.70 -5.90
C THR A 224 24.90 20.61 -6.82
N TYR A 225 25.51 21.72 -7.23
CA TYR A 225 24.91 22.69 -8.13
C TYR A 225 25.66 22.67 -9.45
N LEU A 226 24.93 22.61 -10.56
CA LEU A 226 25.48 22.56 -11.91
C LEU A 226 24.83 23.66 -12.73
N GLY A 227 25.64 24.49 -13.38
CA GLY A 227 25.11 25.57 -14.20
C GLY A 227 26.16 26.52 -14.73
N THR A 228 25.68 27.52 -15.45
CA THR A 228 26.42 28.62 -16.05
C THR A 228 26.06 29.93 -15.35
N PRO A 229 26.64 31.08 -15.73
CA PRO A 229 26.14 32.38 -15.24
C PRO A 229 24.73 32.76 -15.74
N TYR A 230 24.07 31.93 -16.50
CA TYR A 230 22.73 32.15 -17.07
C TYR A 230 21.74 31.14 -16.50
N ASP A 231 20.51 31.12 -17.06
CA ASP A 231 19.48 30.21 -16.61
C ASP A 231 19.70 28.77 -17.14
N ASP A 232 19.81 27.84 -16.24
CA ASP A 232 19.92 26.41 -16.51
C ASP A 232 18.81 25.69 -15.76
N ASN A 233 18.07 24.80 -16.42
CA ASN A 233 16.96 24.10 -15.81
C ASN A 233 17.20 22.61 -15.74
N ALA A 234 16.80 21.98 -14.64
CA ALA A 234 16.85 20.54 -14.48
C ALA A 234 15.72 19.85 -15.26
N GLY A 235 15.96 18.61 -15.61
CA GLY A 235 14.98 17.68 -16.13
C GLY A 235 15.03 16.38 -15.35
N GLN A 236 15.09 15.26 -16.04
CA GLN A 236 15.12 13.95 -15.40
C GLN A 236 16.53 13.58 -14.94
N VAL A 237 16.59 12.81 -13.86
CA VAL A 237 17.82 12.19 -13.34
C VAL A 237 17.59 10.70 -13.14
N MET A 238 18.63 9.89 -13.31
CA MET A 238 18.60 8.45 -13.01
C MET A 238 19.96 7.96 -12.52
N GLU A 239 19.94 6.90 -11.70
CA GLU A 239 21.13 6.17 -11.31
C GLU A 239 21.58 5.25 -12.44
N THR A 240 22.88 5.22 -12.72
CA THR A 240 23.47 4.32 -13.70
C THR A 240 23.93 3.00 -13.04
N SER A 241 24.11 1.95 -13.83
CA SER A 241 24.43 0.60 -13.31
C SER A 241 25.81 0.51 -12.61
N ASP A 242 26.65 1.51 -12.76
CA ASP A 242 27.95 1.62 -12.09
C ASP A 242 27.90 2.48 -10.81
N GLY A 243 26.68 2.92 -10.39
CA GLY A 243 26.45 3.74 -9.20
C GLY A 243 26.69 5.23 -9.42
N GLY A 244 26.87 5.66 -10.66
CA GLY A 244 26.89 7.08 -11.04
C GLY A 244 25.47 7.60 -11.28
N PHE A 245 25.37 8.86 -11.68
CA PHE A 245 24.11 9.51 -12.04
C PHE A 245 24.21 10.19 -13.40
N ILE A 246 23.13 10.10 -14.16
CA ILE A 246 22.97 10.80 -15.42
C ILE A 246 21.75 11.71 -15.32
N LEU A 247 21.89 12.92 -15.81
CA LEU A 247 20.89 13.97 -15.73
C LEU A 247 20.70 14.59 -17.11
N ILE A 248 19.46 14.90 -17.47
CA ILE A 248 19.13 15.75 -18.61
C ILE A 248 18.57 17.08 -18.13
N GLY A 249 18.90 18.15 -18.81
CA GLY A 249 18.39 19.49 -18.51
C GLY A 249 18.54 20.41 -19.70
N ASP A 250 18.24 21.68 -19.49
CA ASP A 250 18.41 22.74 -20.47
C ASP A 250 19.46 23.71 -20.00
N GLN A 251 20.31 24.19 -20.92
CA GLN A 251 21.35 25.15 -20.64
C GLN A 251 21.21 26.37 -21.54
N ASP A 252 21.08 27.57 -20.97
CA ASP A 252 21.24 28.83 -21.69
C ASP A 252 22.72 29.26 -21.69
N ARG A 253 23.44 29.01 -22.79
CA ARG A 253 24.87 29.29 -22.91
C ARG A 253 25.24 30.74 -23.14
N LEU A 254 24.28 31.55 -23.60
CA LEU A 254 24.57 32.89 -24.09
C LEU A 254 23.74 33.97 -23.44
N GLY A 255 22.81 33.63 -22.52
CA GLY A 255 21.91 34.56 -21.88
C GLY A 255 20.90 35.19 -22.84
N GLN A 256 20.57 34.52 -23.93
CA GLN A 256 19.64 35.01 -24.96
C GLN A 256 18.29 34.32 -24.90
N GLY A 257 18.10 33.39 -23.96
CA GLY A 257 16.88 32.61 -23.82
C GLY A 257 16.77 31.45 -24.80
N ASP A 258 17.83 31.16 -25.57
CA ASP A 258 17.93 30.01 -26.45
C ASP A 258 18.61 28.85 -25.67
N SER A 259 17.79 27.89 -25.20
CA SER A 259 18.29 26.76 -24.41
C SER A 259 18.69 25.58 -25.30
N ASP A 260 19.82 24.99 -25.00
CA ASP A 260 20.27 23.72 -25.58
C ASP A 260 20.05 22.57 -24.60
N ILE A 261 19.84 21.35 -25.13
CA ILE A 261 19.80 20.14 -24.29
C ILE A 261 21.17 19.90 -23.69
N TRP A 262 21.18 19.70 -22.37
CA TRP A 262 22.38 19.38 -21.60
C TRP A 262 22.26 17.98 -20.98
N LEU A 263 23.31 17.18 -21.16
CA LEU A 263 23.44 15.83 -20.62
C LEU A 263 24.73 15.72 -19.80
#